data_5743eddbafa06df62a000dd555fea335
#
_entry.id   5743eddbafa06df62a000dd555fea335
#
_cell.length_a   1.000
_cell.length_b   1.000
_cell.length_c   1.000
_cell.angle_alpha   90.00
_cell.angle_beta   90.00
_cell.angle_gamma   90.00
#
_symmetry.space_group_name_H-M   'P 1'
#
loop_
_entity.id
_entity.type
_entity.pdbx_description
1 polymer ?
#
loop_
_entity_poly.entity_id
_entity_poly.type
_entity_poly.pdbx_seq_one_letter_code
_entity_poly.pdbx_strand_id
1 'polypeptide(L)'
;VDEAAFVTGVPVVAAAAGTVVRRRDGEPDVSVRTRAFAAGRDAGNGVVIDHGDGWVTQYSHLRAGSITVEPGERVAAGQAIGMVGLSGNTEYPHLHFDVRHADRPIDPFDARPLTAACARSRGQTGLWTRGLAAVLDRATTAIIGGGFATGFVDPAHPRAAEAATSLATTRPLLLWSEVSGGRRGDILRFAITGPQGAIFDAQRPLDGDHLLWMNFGGKKPPPRGWPPGLVRGEITLWRDGTLIGDRTVTARIDP
;
A
#
# COMPACT_ATOMS: atom_id res chain seq x y z
N VAL A 1 0.86 -2.79 -0.79
CA VAL A 1 1.58 -3.07 -2.06
C VAL A 1 0.75 -2.56 -3.22
N ASP A 2 1.39 -2.16 -4.32
CA ASP A 2 0.69 -1.77 -5.53
C ASP A 2 0.16 -2.99 -6.31
N GLU A 3 -0.64 -2.76 -7.35
CA GLU A 3 -1.29 -3.83 -8.11
C GLU A 3 -0.28 -4.76 -8.78
N ALA A 4 0.80 -4.22 -9.36
CA ALA A 4 1.83 -5.02 -10.02
C ALA A 4 2.55 -5.95 -9.02
N ALA A 5 2.92 -5.44 -7.86
CA ALA A 5 3.51 -6.23 -6.79
C ALA A 5 2.51 -7.25 -6.22
N PHE A 6 1.22 -6.87 -6.10
CA PHE A 6 0.19 -7.80 -5.67
C PHE A 6 0.02 -8.96 -6.67
N VAL A 7 -0.04 -8.68 -7.96
CA VAL A 7 -0.16 -9.72 -9.00
C VAL A 7 1.06 -10.63 -9.01
N THR A 8 2.26 -10.07 -8.96
CA THR A 8 3.53 -10.82 -8.92
C THR A 8 3.65 -11.69 -7.66
N GLY A 9 3.09 -11.22 -6.54
CA GLY A 9 3.16 -11.84 -5.23
C GLY A 9 4.30 -11.28 -4.37
N VAL A 10 3.94 -10.81 -3.17
CA VAL A 10 4.90 -10.35 -2.16
C VAL A 10 4.91 -11.38 -1.04
N PRO A 11 6.03 -12.08 -0.82
CA PRO A 11 6.09 -13.09 0.24
C PRO A 11 5.99 -12.45 1.62
N VAL A 12 5.25 -13.12 2.51
CA VAL A 12 5.21 -12.84 3.94
C VAL A 12 6.08 -13.88 4.65
N VAL A 13 6.97 -13.38 5.51
CA VAL A 13 7.93 -14.23 6.23
C VAL A 13 7.72 -14.15 7.74
N ALA A 14 8.04 -15.24 8.46
CA ALA A 14 8.01 -15.26 9.91
C ALA A 14 9.04 -14.28 10.48
N ALA A 15 8.62 -13.38 11.37
CA ALA A 15 9.47 -12.36 11.99
C ALA A 15 10.53 -12.95 12.93
N ALA A 16 10.22 -14.08 13.57
CA ALA A 16 11.10 -14.82 14.46
C ALA A 16 10.80 -16.32 14.36
N ALA A 17 11.72 -17.15 14.83
CA ALA A 17 11.50 -18.59 14.94
C ALA A 17 10.39 -18.88 15.96
N GLY A 18 9.56 -19.91 15.70
CA GLY A 18 8.47 -20.26 16.59
C GLY A 18 7.68 -21.48 16.12
N THR A 19 6.52 -21.69 16.72
CA THR A 19 5.58 -22.77 16.36
C THR A 19 4.27 -22.14 15.87
N VAL A 20 3.77 -22.56 14.73
CA VAL A 20 2.45 -22.14 14.22
C VAL A 20 1.37 -22.68 15.16
N VAL A 21 0.57 -21.80 15.77
CA VAL A 21 -0.50 -22.20 16.68
C VAL A 21 -1.89 -22.05 16.07
N ARG A 22 -2.05 -21.20 15.07
CA ARG A 22 -3.31 -21.06 14.34
C ARG A 22 -3.06 -20.71 12.88
N ARG A 23 -3.96 -21.20 12.03
CA ARG A 23 -4.03 -20.91 10.60
C ARG A 23 -5.49 -20.73 10.19
N ARG A 24 -5.74 -19.81 9.28
CA ARG A 24 -6.98 -19.71 8.52
C ARG A 24 -6.65 -19.37 7.07
N ASP A 25 -7.31 -20.06 6.14
CA ASP A 25 -7.18 -19.85 4.70
C ASP A 25 -8.55 -20.00 4.03
N GLY A 26 -8.67 -19.54 2.77
CA GLY A 26 -9.87 -19.67 1.95
C GLY A 26 -10.81 -18.45 1.96
N GLU A 27 -10.54 -17.40 2.75
CA GLU A 27 -11.26 -16.13 2.61
C GLU A 27 -10.84 -15.44 1.30
N PRO A 28 -11.80 -14.94 0.48
CA PRO A 28 -11.47 -14.35 -0.81
C PRO A 28 -10.70 -13.04 -0.70
N ASP A 29 -9.82 -12.79 -1.69
CA ASP A 29 -9.11 -11.52 -1.84
C ASP A 29 -9.99 -10.47 -2.49
N VAL A 30 -10.86 -9.83 -1.72
CA VAL A 30 -11.83 -8.83 -2.19
C VAL A 30 -11.88 -7.67 -1.21
N SER A 31 -11.69 -6.45 -1.74
CA SER A 31 -11.79 -5.22 -0.93
C SER A 31 -13.16 -5.07 -0.28
N VAL A 32 -13.20 -4.63 0.98
CA VAL A 32 -14.45 -4.28 1.68
C VAL A 32 -15.20 -3.11 1.04
N ARG A 33 -14.55 -2.35 0.18
CA ARG A 33 -15.20 -1.31 -0.64
C ARG A 33 -16.17 -1.91 -1.67
N THR A 34 -15.96 -3.18 -2.05
CA THR A 34 -16.78 -3.87 -3.08
C THR A 34 -17.66 -4.96 -2.51
N ARG A 35 -17.25 -5.59 -1.41
CA ARG A 35 -17.95 -6.71 -0.80
C ARG A 35 -17.71 -6.74 0.70
N ALA A 36 -18.79 -6.88 1.48
CA ALA A 36 -18.68 -7.09 2.92
C ALA A 36 -18.02 -8.45 3.22
N PHE A 37 -17.20 -8.49 4.27
CA PHE A 37 -16.66 -9.71 4.83
C PHE A 37 -17.62 -10.35 5.85
N ALA A 38 -17.46 -11.63 6.15
CA ALA A 38 -18.28 -12.33 7.12
C ALA A 38 -17.90 -11.91 8.56
N ALA A 39 -18.89 -11.89 9.46
CA ALA A 39 -18.68 -11.57 10.87
C ALA A 39 -17.61 -12.49 11.51
N GLY A 40 -16.68 -11.90 12.28
CA GLY A 40 -15.55 -12.61 12.88
C GLY A 40 -14.45 -13.03 11.90
N ARG A 41 -14.48 -12.50 10.66
CA ARG A 41 -13.49 -12.75 9.61
C ARG A 41 -12.64 -11.52 9.30
N ASP A 42 -12.62 -10.54 10.19
CA ASP A 42 -11.89 -9.27 10.01
C ASP A 42 -10.44 -9.47 9.58
N ALA A 43 -9.71 -10.37 10.23
CA ALA A 43 -8.31 -10.66 9.91
C ALA A 43 -8.11 -11.41 8.57
N GLY A 44 -9.18 -11.87 7.90
CA GLY A 44 -9.08 -12.65 6.68
C GLY A 44 -8.30 -13.94 6.85
N ASN A 45 -7.51 -14.30 5.84
CA ASN A 45 -6.55 -15.40 5.92
C ASN A 45 -5.36 -14.99 6.77
N GLY A 46 -4.81 -15.91 7.56
CA GLY A 46 -3.72 -15.55 8.45
C GLY A 46 -3.08 -16.71 9.17
N VAL A 47 -1.94 -16.40 9.76
CA VAL A 47 -1.12 -17.30 10.56
C VAL A 47 -0.83 -16.66 11.90
N VAL A 48 -0.84 -17.46 12.97
CA VAL A 48 -0.41 -17.04 14.31
C VAL A 48 0.74 -17.95 14.73
N ILE A 49 1.84 -17.33 15.18
CA ILE A 49 3.07 -18.02 15.59
C ILE A 49 3.35 -17.70 17.05
N ASP A 50 3.56 -18.74 17.85
CA ASP A 50 4.05 -18.66 19.22
C ASP A 50 5.58 -18.79 19.22
N HIS A 51 6.24 -17.80 19.82
CA HIS A 51 7.70 -17.72 19.90
C HIS A 51 8.26 -18.15 21.27
N GLY A 52 7.39 -18.57 22.20
CA GLY A 52 7.73 -18.83 23.59
C GLY A 52 7.69 -17.60 24.47
N ASP A 53 7.81 -17.80 25.77
CA ASP A 53 7.83 -16.76 26.81
C ASP A 53 6.69 -15.73 26.72
N GLY A 54 5.52 -16.17 26.20
CA GLY A 54 4.34 -15.35 26.02
C GLY A 54 4.36 -14.42 24.78
N TRP A 55 5.37 -14.51 23.93
CA TRP A 55 5.44 -13.75 22.67
C TRP A 55 4.71 -14.47 21.55
N VAL A 56 3.81 -13.73 20.89
CA VAL A 56 3.00 -14.20 19.76
C VAL A 56 3.00 -13.16 18.66
N THR A 57 3.11 -13.61 17.40
CA THR A 57 2.87 -12.77 16.23
C THR A 57 1.70 -13.26 15.41
N GLN A 58 0.96 -12.35 14.81
CA GLN A 58 -0.13 -12.62 13.88
C GLN A 58 0.12 -11.91 12.56
N TYR A 59 -0.11 -12.64 11.48
CA TYR A 59 -0.01 -12.20 10.09
C TYR A 59 -1.39 -12.31 9.46
N SER A 60 -1.98 -11.21 9.05
CA SER A 60 -3.37 -11.14 8.59
C SER A 60 -3.48 -10.58 7.18
N HIS A 61 -4.66 -10.72 6.58
CA HIS A 61 -4.98 -10.33 5.21
C HIS A 61 -4.13 -11.06 4.15
N LEU A 62 -3.70 -12.29 4.45
CA LEU A 62 -2.92 -13.10 3.51
C LEU A 62 -3.76 -13.51 2.29
N ARG A 63 -3.08 -13.76 1.18
CA ARG A 63 -3.69 -14.19 -0.07
C ARG A 63 -4.33 -15.58 0.09
N ALA A 64 -5.53 -15.73 -0.46
CA ALA A 64 -6.24 -17.01 -0.48
C ALA A 64 -5.39 -18.11 -1.14
N GLY A 65 -5.27 -19.25 -0.48
CA GLY A 65 -4.49 -20.41 -0.96
C GLY A 65 -2.97 -20.23 -0.94
N SER A 66 -2.43 -19.15 -0.34
CA SER A 66 -0.99 -18.90 -0.33
C SER A 66 -0.27 -19.38 0.93
N ILE A 67 -1.01 -19.76 1.96
CA ILE A 67 -0.40 -20.15 3.24
C ILE A 67 0.24 -21.54 3.12
N THR A 68 1.53 -21.63 3.44
CA THR A 68 2.37 -22.80 3.23
C THR A 68 2.70 -23.57 4.51
N VAL A 69 2.19 -23.13 5.65
CA VAL A 69 2.50 -23.71 6.98
C VAL A 69 1.24 -24.19 7.68
N GLU A 70 1.39 -25.21 8.57
CA GLU A 70 0.29 -25.82 9.31
C GLU A 70 0.45 -25.66 10.82
N PRO A 71 -0.67 -25.67 11.60
CA PRO A 71 -0.60 -25.69 13.06
C PRO A 71 0.26 -26.85 13.58
N GLY A 72 1.14 -26.55 14.54
CA GLY A 72 2.14 -27.46 15.08
C GLY A 72 3.49 -27.44 14.35
N GLU A 73 3.58 -26.85 13.18
CA GLU A 73 4.82 -26.70 12.42
C GLU A 73 5.77 -25.68 13.08
N ARG A 74 7.07 -26.01 13.12
CA ARG A 74 8.12 -25.07 13.55
C ARG A 74 8.63 -24.29 12.35
N VAL A 75 8.69 -22.98 12.47
CA VAL A 75 9.20 -22.07 11.45
C VAL A 75 10.47 -21.37 11.93
N ALA A 76 11.37 -21.09 11.00
CA ALA A 76 12.54 -20.25 11.24
C ALA A 76 12.23 -18.78 10.99
N ALA A 77 12.99 -17.85 11.59
CA ALA A 77 12.96 -16.45 11.22
C ALA A 77 13.28 -16.29 9.73
N GLY A 78 12.49 -15.51 9.00
CA GLY A 78 12.64 -15.31 7.55
C GLY A 78 12.04 -16.43 6.68
N GLN A 79 11.52 -17.51 7.26
CA GLN A 79 10.80 -18.54 6.50
C GLN A 79 9.52 -17.96 5.90
N ALA A 80 9.29 -18.19 4.59
CA ALA A 80 8.05 -17.81 3.92
C ALA A 80 6.87 -18.60 4.50
N ILE A 81 5.77 -17.91 4.82
CA ILE A 81 4.56 -18.48 5.43
C ILE A 81 3.30 -18.22 4.61
N GLY A 82 3.39 -17.37 3.58
CA GLY A 82 2.30 -17.01 2.68
C GLY A 82 2.66 -15.81 1.83
N MET A 83 1.66 -15.17 1.24
CA MET A 83 1.80 -13.96 0.43
C MET A 83 0.87 -12.87 0.92
N VAL A 84 1.22 -11.60 0.70
CA VAL A 84 0.34 -10.46 0.92
C VAL A 84 -0.92 -10.64 0.09
N GLY A 85 -2.08 -10.47 0.73
CA GLY A 85 -3.41 -10.62 0.15
C GLY A 85 -4.31 -9.41 0.36
N LEU A 86 -5.60 -9.64 0.14
CA LEU A 86 -6.68 -8.66 0.26
C LEU A 86 -7.89 -9.27 0.96
N SER A 87 -7.69 -10.26 1.82
CA SER A 87 -8.76 -11.01 2.49
C SER A 87 -9.20 -10.36 3.79
N GLY A 88 -10.49 -10.47 4.14
CA GLY A 88 -11.07 -9.92 5.38
C GLY A 88 -11.39 -8.43 5.31
N ASN A 89 -11.28 -7.73 6.45
CA ASN A 89 -11.59 -6.31 6.58
C ASN A 89 -10.44 -5.43 6.10
N THR A 90 -10.26 -5.33 4.80
CA THR A 90 -9.21 -4.50 4.21
C THR A 90 -9.66 -3.86 2.90
N GLU A 91 -9.19 -2.65 2.63
CA GLU A 91 -9.52 -1.88 1.43
C GLU A 91 -8.51 -2.09 0.30
N TYR A 92 -7.24 -2.42 0.63
CA TYR A 92 -6.14 -2.56 -0.32
C TYR A 92 -5.15 -3.65 0.14
N PRO A 93 -4.35 -4.24 -0.78
CA PRO A 93 -3.41 -5.29 -0.43
C PRO A 93 -2.31 -4.81 0.51
N HIS A 94 -2.24 -5.39 1.70
CA HIS A 94 -1.19 -5.14 2.69
C HIS A 94 -1.04 -6.33 3.64
N LEU A 95 0.05 -6.35 4.40
CA LEU A 95 0.21 -7.20 5.56
C LEU A 95 -0.23 -6.44 6.81
N HIS A 96 -1.20 -6.97 7.55
CA HIS A 96 -1.45 -6.56 8.92
C HIS A 96 -0.61 -7.45 9.84
N PHE A 97 0.37 -6.86 10.51
CA PHE A 97 1.28 -7.54 11.43
C PHE A 97 1.01 -7.08 12.86
N ASP A 98 0.72 -8.03 13.72
CA ASP A 98 0.37 -7.81 15.14
C ASP A 98 1.35 -8.58 16.04
N VAL A 99 1.85 -7.92 17.08
CA VAL A 99 2.74 -8.50 18.10
C VAL A 99 2.06 -8.43 19.45
N ARG A 100 2.11 -9.52 20.18
CA ARG A 100 1.57 -9.63 21.55
C ARG A 100 2.59 -10.22 22.49
N HIS A 101 2.56 -9.75 23.72
CA HIS A 101 3.27 -10.35 24.85
C HIS A 101 2.33 -10.51 26.02
N ALA A 102 2.18 -11.74 26.53
CA ALA A 102 1.21 -12.12 27.57
C ALA A 102 -0.21 -11.56 27.25
N ASP A 103 -0.71 -11.84 26.03
CA ASP A 103 -1.97 -11.40 25.45
C ASP A 103 -2.17 -9.89 25.30
N ARG A 104 -1.17 -9.06 25.60
CA ARG A 104 -1.23 -7.62 25.43
C ARG A 104 -0.63 -7.21 24.09
N PRO A 105 -1.32 -6.39 23.27
CA PRO A 105 -0.75 -5.83 22.06
C PRO A 105 0.45 -4.94 22.38
N ILE A 106 1.54 -5.15 21.64
CA ILE A 106 2.81 -4.42 21.79
C ILE A 106 3.09 -3.65 20.50
N ASP A 107 3.48 -2.40 20.62
CA ASP A 107 4.02 -1.64 19.50
C ASP A 107 5.43 -2.16 19.15
N PRO A 108 5.64 -2.76 17.98
CA PRO A 108 6.95 -3.31 17.62
C PRO A 108 8.02 -2.24 17.42
N PHE A 109 7.66 -0.96 17.31
CA PHE A 109 8.61 0.14 17.09
C PHE A 109 9.21 0.69 18.37
N ASP A 110 8.56 0.54 19.52
CA ASP A 110 9.09 0.99 20.81
C ASP A 110 9.02 -0.08 21.92
N ALA A 111 8.54 -1.28 21.58
CA ALA A 111 8.40 -2.43 22.48
C ALA A 111 7.49 -2.18 23.70
N ARG A 112 6.54 -1.23 23.62
CA ARG A 112 5.60 -0.90 24.69
C ARG A 112 4.18 -1.38 24.40
N PRO A 113 3.36 -1.59 25.44
CA PRO A 113 1.93 -1.83 25.24
C PRO A 113 1.27 -0.71 24.44
N LEU A 114 0.39 -1.03 23.50
CA LEU A 114 -0.36 -0.05 22.70
C LEU A 114 -1.25 0.89 23.55
N THR A 115 -1.52 0.52 24.81
CA THR A 115 -2.23 1.37 25.78
C THR A 115 -1.34 2.46 26.39
N ALA A 116 -0.03 2.44 26.16
CA ALA A 116 0.88 3.48 26.61
C ALA A 116 0.70 4.76 25.79
N ALA A 117 0.89 5.93 26.41
CA ALA A 117 0.85 7.21 25.70
C ALA A 117 1.87 7.21 24.56
N CYS A 118 1.48 7.75 23.39
CA CYS A 118 2.39 7.91 22.26
C CYS A 118 3.61 8.77 22.67
N ALA A 119 4.77 8.14 22.79
CA ALA A 119 6.04 8.81 23.01
C ALA A 119 7.10 8.09 22.18
N ARG A 120 7.23 8.47 20.92
CA ARG A 120 8.35 7.99 20.09
C ARG A 120 9.65 8.60 20.60
N SER A 121 10.51 7.76 21.16
CA SER A 121 11.91 8.10 21.38
C SER A 121 12.66 7.89 20.07
N ARG A 122 13.16 8.96 19.44
CA ARG A 122 14.02 8.83 18.25
C ARG A 122 15.22 7.93 18.58
N GLY A 123 15.50 6.95 17.71
CA GLY A 123 16.67 6.08 17.82
C GLY A 123 16.46 4.77 18.58
N GLN A 124 15.24 4.45 19.03
CA GLN A 124 14.93 3.11 19.54
C GLN A 124 14.60 2.18 18.37
N THR A 125 15.16 0.98 18.40
CA THR A 125 14.89 -0.06 17.39
C THR A 125 13.65 -0.89 17.71
N GLY A 126 13.08 -0.73 18.90
CA GLY A 126 11.98 -1.56 19.39
C GLY A 126 12.32 -3.04 19.32
N LEU A 127 11.43 -3.83 18.72
CA LEU A 127 11.63 -5.26 18.47
C LEU A 127 12.34 -5.57 17.14
N TRP A 128 12.58 -4.54 16.31
CA TRP A 128 13.22 -4.71 15.01
C TRP A 128 14.74 -4.79 15.12
N THR A 129 15.37 -5.55 14.23
CA THR A 129 16.82 -5.42 14.03
C THR A 129 17.17 -4.00 13.60
N ARG A 130 18.36 -3.52 13.94
CA ARG A 130 18.79 -2.14 13.63
C ARG A 130 18.68 -1.82 12.12
N GLY A 131 19.05 -2.76 11.25
CA GLY A 131 18.95 -2.59 9.80
C GLY A 131 17.50 -2.43 9.33
N LEU A 132 16.60 -3.26 9.83
CA LEU A 132 15.18 -3.22 9.46
C LEU A 132 14.48 -1.99 10.04
N ALA A 133 14.77 -1.61 11.29
CA ALA A 133 14.22 -0.40 11.89
C ALA A 133 14.51 0.85 11.07
N ALA A 134 15.73 0.98 10.52
CA ALA A 134 16.12 2.11 9.68
C ALA A 134 15.37 2.16 8.33
N VAL A 135 14.93 1.01 7.81
CA VAL A 135 14.09 0.94 6.59
C VAL A 135 12.65 1.29 6.92
N LEU A 136 12.09 0.71 7.99
CA LEU A 136 10.70 0.91 8.39
C LEU A 136 10.42 2.34 8.88
N ASP A 137 11.39 2.99 9.51
CA ASP A 137 11.25 4.38 9.99
C ASP A 137 11.08 5.40 8.84
N ARG A 138 11.48 5.04 7.62
CA ARG A 138 11.34 5.87 6.41
C ARG A 138 9.98 5.75 5.73
N ALA A 139 9.22 4.70 6.03
CA ALA A 139 8.05 4.30 5.23
C ALA A 139 6.72 4.87 5.71
N THR A 140 6.69 5.96 6.49
CA THR A 140 5.44 6.51 7.05
C THR A 140 4.57 7.24 6.01
N THR A 141 5.14 7.65 4.86
CA THR A 141 4.41 8.31 3.77
C THR A 141 4.91 7.75 2.44
N ALA A 142 4.00 7.30 1.58
CA ALA A 142 4.36 6.74 0.28
C ALA A 142 3.26 6.96 -0.77
N ILE A 143 3.66 7.09 -2.04
CA ILE A 143 2.75 6.95 -3.18
C ILE A 143 2.52 5.45 -3.39
N ILE A 144 1.33 4.96 -3.07
CA ILE A 144 0.97 3.53 -3.13
C ILE A 144 0.20 3.15 -4.39
N GLY A 145 -0.30 4.14 -5.14
CA GLY A 145 -0.99 3.97 -6.41
C GLY A 145 -0.87 5.20 -7.28
N GLY A 146 -1.03 5.02 -8.60
CA GLY A 146 -1.06 6.13 -9.53
C GLY A 146 -0.95 5.68 -10.99
N GLY A 147 -1.67 6.37 -11.87
CA GLY A 147 -1.76 6.00 -13.27
C GLY A 147 -2.49 7.04 -14.11
N PHE A 148 -2.61 6.76 -15.40
CA PHE A 148 -3.44 7.55 -16.31
C PHE A 148 -4.91 7.13 -16.22
N ALA A 149 -5.81 8.10 -16.39
CA ALA A 149 -7.24 7.89 -16.54
C ALA A 149 -7.83 8.84 -17.59
N THR A 150 -8.95 8.45 -18.21
CA THR A 150 -9.67 9.22 -19.23
C THR A 150 -11.01 9.79 -18.73
N GLY A 151 -11.25 9.71 -17.44
CA GLY A 151 -12.48 10.14 -16.80
C GLY A 151 -12.38 10.09 -15.29
N PHE A 152 -13.53 10.07 -14.63
CA PHE A 152 -13.60 9.98 -13.18
C PHE A 152 -12.87 8.72 -12.68
N VAL A 153 -11.97 8.90 -11.72
CA VAL A 153 -11.31 7.82 -10.99
C VAL A 153 -12.12 7.58 -9.73
N ASP A 154 -12.76 6.42 -9.65
CA ASP A 154 -13.54 6.04 -8.48
C ASP A 154 -12.61 5.88 -7.25
N PRO A 155 -12.78 6.68 -6.20
CA PRO A 155 -11.98 6.54 -4.99
C PRO A 155 -12.13 5.17 -4.31
N ALA A 156 -13.23 4.46 -4.57
CA ALA A 156 -13.42 3.10 -4.05
C ALA A 156 -12.60 2.05 -4.83
N HIS A 157 -12.29 2.34 -6.10
CA HIS A 157 -11.56 1.43 -6.99
C HIS A 157 -10.49 2.17 -7.80
N PRO A 158 -9.59 2.94 -7.20
CA PRO A 158 -8.63 3.75 -7.95
C PRO A 158 -7.73 2.91 -8.83
N ARG A 159 -7.45 1.69 -8.43
CA ARG A 159 -6.55 0.74 -9.11
C ARG A 159 -7.14 0.17 -10.39
N ALA A 160 -8.45 0.22 -10.60
CA ALA A 160 -9.05 -0.12 -11.89
C ALA A 160 -8.56 0.81 -13.02
N ALA A 161 -8.09 2.01 -12.68
CA ALA A 161 -7.50 2.95 -13.63
C ALA A 161 -6.00 2.72 -13.89
N GLU A 162 -5.29 1.93 -13.07
CA GLU A 162 -3.85 1.61 -13.30
C GLU A 162 -3.62 0.82 -14.60
N ALA A 163 -4.63 0.11 -15.07
CA ALA A 163 -4.56 -0.66 -16.32
C ALA A 163 -4.69 0.19 -17.59
N ALA A 164 -4.92 1.50 -17.50
CA ALA A 164 -5.10 2.38 -18.67
C ALA A 164 -3.76 2.69 -19.36
N THR A 165 -3.27 1.76 -20.16
CA THR A 165 -2.06 1.93 -20.99
C THR A 165 -2.37 2.46 -22.39
N SER A 166 -3.64 2.46 -22.81
CA SER A 166 -4.17 2.97 -24.06
C SER A 166 -5.23 4.05 -23.79
N LEU A 167 -5.12 5.18 -24.45
CA LEU A 167 -5.90 6.40 -24.21
C LEU A 167 -6.46 6.91 -25.54
N ALA A 168 -7.75 7.28 -25.58
CA ALA A 168 -8.35 7.87 -26.78
C ALA A 168 -8.00 9.36 -26.90
N THR A 169 -7.75 9.81 -28.13
CA THR A 169 -7.41 11.22 -28.46
C THR A 169 -8.46 12.23 -27.98
N THR A 170 -9.72 11.84 -27.90
CA THR A 170 -10.86 12.71 -27.59
C THR A 170 -11.27 12.73 -26.13
N ARG A 171 -10.62 11.96 -25.28
CA ARG A 171 -10.94 11.87 -23.83
C ARG A 171 -10.04 12.78 -23.01
N PRO A 172 -10.50 13.21 -21.80
CA PRO A 172 -9.62 13.89 -20.86
C PRO A 172 -8.39 13.05 -20.53
N LEU A 173 -7.26 13.71 -20.34
CA LEU A 173 -6.03 13.08 -19.88
C LEU A 173 -5.82 13.47 -18.43
N LEU A 174 -6.05 12.52 -17.55
CA LEU A 174 -5.90 12.67 -16.11
C LEU A 174 -4.75 11.79 -15.60
N LEU A 175 -4.00 12.33 -14.63
CA LEU A 175 -3.02 11.60 -13.86
C LEU A 175 -3.52 11.58 -12.42
N TRP A 176 -3.68 10.38 -11.83
CA TRP A 176 -4.17 10.21 -10.47
C TRP A 176 -3.10 9.59 -9.58
N SER A 177 -3.24 9.78 -8.27
CA SER A 177 -2.35 9.19 -7.27
C SER A 177 -3.10 8.87 -5.99
N GLU A 178 -2.70 7.80 -5.33
CA GLU A 178 -3.07 7.41 -3.99
C GLU A 178 -1.84 7.49 -3.08
N VAL A 179 -1.94 8.25 -1.99
CA VAL A 179 -0.87 8.47 -1.02
C VAL A 179 -1.30 7.90 0.33
N SER A 180 -0.44 7.08 0.95
CA SER A 180 -0.59 6.60 2.32
C SER A 180 0.20 7.48 3.28
N GLY A 181 -0.39 7.83 4.44
CA GLY A 181 0.28 8.55 5.52
C GLY A 181 0.68 10.00 5.17
N GLY A 182 -0.07 10.65 4.28
CA GLY A 182 0.15 12.06 3.93
C GLY A 182 -0.06 12.98 5.12
N ARG A 183 0.75 14.04 5.22
CA ARG A 183 0.67 15.04 6.31
C ARG A 183 0.28 16.41 5.76
N ARG A 184 -0.36 17.21 6.59
CA ARG A 184 -0.65 18.61 6.28
C ARG A 184 0.61 19.33 5.79
N GLY A 185 0.49 20.02 4.65
CA GLY A 185 1.58 20.75 4.02
C GLY A 185 2.44 19.92 3.06
N ASP A 186 2.26 18.60 2.97
CA ASP A 186 2.85 17.83 1.87
C ASP A 186 2.32 18.34 0.54
N ILE A 187 3.16 18.36 -0.49
CA ILE A 187 2.82 18.83 -1.83
C ILE A 187 2.91 17.68 -2.81
N LEU A 188 1.78 17.33 -3.41
CA LEU A 188 1.70 16.37 -4.51
C LEU A 188 1.73 17.14 -5.82
N ARG A 189 2.70 16.86 -6.71
CA ARG A 189 2.79 17.45 -8.05
C ARG A 189 2.47 16.40 -9.09
N PHE A 190 1.69 16.80 -10.08
CA PHE A 190 1.37 16.03 -11.28
C PHE A 190 1.93 16.73 -12.49
N ALA A 191 2.77 16.06 -13.28
CA ALA A 191 3.27 16.55 -14.54
C ALA A 191 2.98 15.55 -15.66
N ILE A 192 2.47 16.02 -16.79
CA ILE A 192 2.19 15.18 -17.97
C ILE A 192 2.94 15.76 -19.16
N THR A 193 3.74 14.92 -19.81
CA THR A 193 4.48 15.25 -21.04
C THR A 193 4.00 14.34 -22.16
N GLY A 194 3.75 14.92 -23.32
CA GLY A 194 3.33 14.22 -24.53
C GLY A 194 4.35 14.37 -25.67
N PRO A 195 4.01 13.86 -26.87
CA PRO A 195 4.92 13.93 -28.03
C PRO A 195 5.34 15.34 -28.45
N GLN A 196 4.53 16.35 -28.13
CA GLN A 196 4.76 17.77 -28.47
C GLN A 196 5.22 18.61 -27.27
N GLY A 197 5.61 17.99 -26.15
CA GLY A 197 6.07 18.67 -24.94
C GLY A 197 5.09 18.63 -23.78
N ALA A 198 5.20 19.58 -22.85
CA ALA A 198 4.41 19.63 -21.64
C ALA A 198 2.92 19.82 -21.91
N ILE A 199 2.09 18.96 -21.34
CA ILE A 199 0.62 19.01 -21.43
C ILE A 199 0.02 19.64 -20.17
N PHE A 200 0.52 19.23 -18.99
CA PHE A 200 -0.02 19.62 -17.69
C PHE A 200 1.09 19.64 -16.64
N ASP A 201 1.01 20.57 -15.71
CA ASP A 201 1.85 20.65 -14.51
C ASP A 201 1.06 21.39 -13.43
N ALA A 202 0.84 20.74 -12.29
CA ALA A 202 0.14 21.34 -11.16
C ALA A 202 0.54 20.71 -9.84
N GLN A 203 0.47 21.54 -8.80
CA GLN A 203 0.71 21.13 -7.42
C GLN A 203 -0.60 21.08 -6.64
N ARG A 204 -0.68 20.17 -5.69
CA ARG A 204 -1.80 19.99 -4.76
C ARG A 204 -1.24 19.88 -3.35
N PRO A 205 -1.35 20.93 -2.53
CA PRO A 205 -1.01 20.85 -1.12
C PRO A 205 -2.06 20.02 -0.37
N LEU A 206 -1.61 19.21 0.59
CA LEU A 206 -2.49 18.52 1.51
C LEU A 206 -2.97 19.49 2.59
N ASP A 207 -4.28 19.55 2.80
CA ASP A 207 -4.96 20.41 3.77
C ASP A 207 -5.04 19.80 5.18
N GLY A 208 -4.69 18.52 5.34
CA GLY A 208 -4.73 17.76 6.58
C GLY A 208 -3.84 16.54 6.57
N ASP A 209 -3.79 15.84 7.71
CA ASP A 209 -3.18 14.52 7.79
C ASP A 209 -4.18 13.47 7.29
N HIS A 210 -3.74 12.59 6.39
CA HIS A 210 -4.57 11.55 5.81
C HIS A 210 -3.89 10.19 5.89
N LEU A 211 -4.59 9.19 6.41
CA LEU A 211 -4.12 7.80 6.33
C LEU A 211 -4.06 7.34 4.87
N LEU A 212 -5.05 7.73 4.09
CA LEU A 212 -5.14 7.48 2.66
C LEU A 212 -5.70 8.73 1.97
N TRP A 213 -5.01 9.20 0.95
CA TRP A 213 -5.39 10.40 0.21
C TRP A 213 -5.27 10.16 -1.29
N MET A 214 -6.39 10.27 -1.99
CA MET A 214 -6.42 10.20 -3.44
C MET A 214 -6.60 11.60 -4.03
N ASN A 215 -5.81 11.91 -5.05
CA ASN A 215 -5.93 13.14 -5.80
C ASN A 215 -5.60 12.92 -7.28
N PHE A 216 -6.00 13.85 -8.12
CA PHE A 216 -5.74 13.80 -9.55
C PHE A 216 -5.53 15.20 -10.13
N GLY A 217 -4.85 15.24 -11.27
CA GLY A 217 -4.67 16.44 -12.07
C GLY A 217 -4.64 16.12 -13.55
N GLY A 218 -5.01 17.06 -14.40
CA GLY A 218 -4.99 16.80 -15.82
C GLY A 218 -5.72 17.87 -16.64
N LYS A 219 -5.97 17.53 -17.92
CA LYS A 219 -6.50 18.50 -18.88
C LYS A 219 -7.53 17.86 -19.81
N LYS A 220 -8.51 18.64 -20.24
CA LYS A 220 -9.45 18.26 -21.31
C LYS A 220 -8.70 18.24 -22.66
N PRO A 221 -9.11 17.41 -23.63
CA PRO A 221 -8.49 17.39 -24.94
C PRO A 221 -8.66 18.75 -25.65
N PRO A 222 -7.69 19.15 -26.48
CA PRO A 222 -7.87 20.27 -27.39
C PRO A 222 -8.95 19.95 -28.45
N PRO A 223 -9.49 20.95 -29.17
CA PRO A 223 -10.58 20.73 -30.14
C PRO A 223 -10.28 19.69 -31.22
N ARG A 224 -9.01 19.48 -31.57
CA ARG A 224 -8.56 18.45 -32.54
C ARG A 224 -8.16 17.14 -31.90
N GLY A 225 -8.42 16.95 -30.61
CA GLY A 225 -7.92 15.81 -29.84
C GLY A 225 -6.43 15.90 -29.48
N TRP A 226 -5.98 14.94 -28.70
CA TRP A 226 -4.56 14.82 -28.37
C TRP A 226 -3.76 14.27 -29.55
N PRO A 227 -2.53 14.74 -29.78
CA PRO A 227 -1.64 14.10 -30.73
C PRO A 227 -1.39 12.64 -30.33
N PRO A 228 -1.52 11.67 -31.26
CA PRO A 228 -1.16 10.27 -31.00
C PRO A 228 0.30 10.13 -30.61
N GLY A 229 0.59 9.17 -29.71
CA GLY A 229 1.95 8.87 -29.29
C GLY A 229 2.08 8.58 -27.81
N LEU A 230 3.32 8.42 -27.37
CA LEU A 230 3.62 8.14 -25.96
C LEU A 230 3.39 9.37 -25.08
N VAL A 231 2.74 9.18 -23.95
CA VAL A 231 2.63 10.17 -22.87
C VAL A 231 3.30 9.63 -21.61
N ARG A 232 3.98 10.52 -20.90
CA ARG A 232 4.63 10.26 -19.63
C ARG A 232 3.98 11.09 -18.55
N GLY A 233 3.57 10.45 -17.46
CA GLY A 233 3.10 11.07 -16.22
C GLY A 233 4.15 10.93 -15.13
N GLU A 234 4.42 12.04 -14.45
CA GLU A 234 5.29 12.09 -13.27
C GLU A 234 4.47 12.59 -12.08
N ILE A 235 4.48 11.81 -11.02
CA ILE A 235 3.85 12.11 -9.74
C ILE A 235 4.96 12.23 -8.73
N THR A 236 5.06 13.37 -8.04
CA THR A 236 6.08 13.57 -7.01
C THR A 236 5.47 14.11 -5.73
N LEU A 237 5.91 13.59 -4.60
CA LEU A 237 5.45 13.97 -3.28
C LEU A 237 6.60 14.64 -2.50
N TRP A 238 6.35 15.83 -2.01
CA TRP A 238 7.33 16.68 -1.35
C TRP A 238 6.88 17.03 0.05
N ARG A 239 7.83 17.04 1.00
CA ARG A 239 7.65 17.51 2.38
C ARG A 239 8.79 18.46 2.73
N ASP A 240 8.46 19.68 3.14
CA ASP A 240 9.44 20.70 3.53
C ASP A 240 10.56 20.90 2.50
N GLY A 241 10.20 20.90 1.21
CA GLY A 241 11.14 21.03 0.09
C GLY A 241 11.95 19.76 -0.24
N THR A 242 11.73 18.66 0.48
CA THR A 242 12.41 17.39 0.24
C THR A 242 11.50 16.44 -0.55
N LEU A 243 12.03 15.82 -1.61
CA LEU A 243 11.32 14.74 -2.33
C LEU A 243 11.26 13.50 -1.45
N ILE A 244 10.04 13.06 -1.10
CA ILE A 244 9.80 11.90 -0.22
C ILE A 244 9.18 10.71 -0.94
N GLY A 245 8.72 10.89 -2.18
CA GLY A 245 8.21 9.83 -3.04
C GLY A 245 8.02 10.29 -4.46
N ASP A 246 8.18 9.36 -5.40
CA ASP A 246 7.92 9.59 -6.82
C ASP A 246 7.33 8.36 -7.50
N ARG A 247 6.61 8.59 -8.58
CA ARG A 247 6.09 7.54 -9.47
C ARG A 247 6.05 8.07 -10.90
N THR A 248 6.60 7.30 -11.82
CA THR A 248 6.48 7.55 -13.26
C THR A 248 5.61 6.49 -13.89
N VAL A 249 4.67 6.93 -14.75
CA VAL A 249 3.79 6.07 -15.53
C VAL A 249 3.81 6.48 -16.99
N THR A 250 3.60 5.53 -17.89
CA THR A 250 3.53 5.78 -19.33
C THR A 250 2.25 5.18 -19.89
N ALA A 251 1.68 5.85 -20.88
CA ALA A 251 0.57 5.35 -21.67
C ALA A 251 0.72 5.78 -23.13
N ARG A 252 -0.06 5.19 -24.04
CA ARG A 252 -0.10 5.57 -25.44
C ARG A 252 -1.44 6.20 -25.75
N ILE A 253 -1.41 7.34 -26.43
CA ILE A 253 -2.59 7.92 -27.07
C ILE A 253 -2.69 7.28 -28.45
N ASP A 254 -3.76 6.53 -28.68
CA ASP A 254 -4.00 5.85 -29.95
C ASP A 254 -4.64 6.82 -30.96
N PRO A 255 -4.41 6.61 -32.26
CA PRO A 255 -4.97 7.44 -33.33
C PRO A 255 -6.47 7.55 -33.33
#